data_c498e5d6f30464b9d7547ff3345a080c
#
_entry.id   c498e5d6f30464b9d7547ff3345a080c
#
_cell.length_a   1.000
_cell.length_b   1.000
_cell.length_c   1.000
_cell.angle_alpha   90.00
_cell.angle_beta   90.00
_cell.angle_gamma   90.00
#
_symmetry.space_group_name_H-M   'P 1'
#
loop_
_entity.id
_entity.type
_entity.pdbx_description
1 polymer ?
#
loop_
_entity_poly.entity_id
_entity_poly.type
_entity_poly.pdbx_seq_one_letter_code
_entity_poly.pdbx_strand_id
1 'polypeptide(L)'
;MADTMIKSMTGFGRCEQSEGTRTITIEMKSVNHRYLEAGIKMPKKLNIFEARMREVLKKYAQRGKIDIFISYEDTADSNVHLKYNSDLAAEYMNILDSMAEQFGKQNDITITSLSRYPEVITMQEETEDEEELWAFISKALENACSQFEQTRILEGTNLKNDLQDKLNHMEELVDFIESRSPQI
;
A
#
# COMPACT_ATOMS: atom_id res chain seq x y z
N MET A 1 18.63 -25.35 22.06
CA MET A 1 18.25 -23.96 22.31
C MET A 1 18.01 -23.35 20.94
N ALA A 2 16.82 -22.85 20.69
CA ALA A 2 16.55 -22.18 19.41
C ALA A 2 17.48 -20.98 19.33
N ASP A 3 18.32 -20.92 18.32
CA ASP A 3 19.20 -19.79 18.04
C ASP A 3 18.28 -18.61 17.68
N THR A 4 17.97 -17.78 18.67
CA THR A 4 17.08 -16.65 18.50
C THR A 4 17.83 -15.60 17.69
N MET A 5 17.58 -15.57 16.38
CA MET A 5 18.21 -14.60 15.50
C MET A 5 17.93 -13.18 15.99
N ILE A 6 19.00 -12.42 16.22
CA ILE A 6 18.92 -11.01 16.59
C ILE A 6 18.52 -10.21 15.36
N LYS A 7 17.44 -9.44 15.50
CA LYS A 7 16.95 -8.56 14.44
C LYS A 7 17.13 -7.11 14.86
N SER A 8 17.73 -6.27 14.00
CA SER A 8 17.75 -4.83 14.21
C SER A 8 16.33 -4.25 14.18
N MET A 9 16.12 -3.11 14.81
CA MET A 9 14.88 -2.35 14.71
C MET A 9 14.82 -1.46 13.46
N THR A 10 15.97 -1.17 12.87
CA THR A 10 16.08 -0.51 11.57
C THR A 10 16.06 -1.55 10.47
N GLY A 11 15.44 -1.21 9.35
CA GLY A 11 15.35 -2.08 8.19
C GLY A 11 14.74 -1.35 7.00
N PHE A 12 14.95 -1.95 5.83
CA PHE A 12 14.43 -1.49 4.56
C PHE A 12 13.95 -2.68 3.74
N GLY A 13 12.81 -2.52 3.07
CA GLY A 13 12.31 -3.46 2.08
C GLY A 13 11.68 -2.71 0.92
N ARG A 14 11.86 -3.19 -0.28
CA ARG A 14 11.23 -2.66 -1.48
C ARG A 14 10.81 -3.81 -2.38
N CYS A 15 9.62 -3.73 -2.91
CA CYS A 15 9.14 -4.63 -3.95
C CYS A 15 8.48 -3.81 -5.05
N GLU A 16 8.82 -4.14 -6.28
CA GLU A 16 8.12 -3.66 -7.46
C GLU A 16 7.59 -4.88 -8.20
N GLN A 17 6.30 -4.90 -8.46
CA GLN A 17 5.62 -6.01 -9.12
C GLN A 17 4.71 -5.46 -10.21
N SER A 18 4.80 -6.07 -11.39
CA SER A 18 3.93 -5.75 -12.52
C SER A 18 3.16 -7.00 -12.95
N GLU A 19 1.89 -6.84 -13.26
CA GLU A 19 1.02 -7.89 -13.76
C GLU A 19 0.04 -7.29 -14.78
N GLY A 20 0.19 -7.67 -16.05
CA GLY A 20 -0.55 -7.05 -17.14
C GLY A 20 -0.25 -5.55 -17.25
N THR A 21 -1.27 -4.73 -17.07
CA THR A 21 -1.19 -3.26 -17.12
C THR A 21 -0.93 -2.62 -15.75
N ARG A 22 -0.98 -3.42 -14.68
CA ARG A 22 -0.89 -2.96 -13.29
C ARG A 22 0.55 -3.03 -12.81
N THR A 23 1.03 -1.97 -12.19
CA THR A 23 2.33 -1.93 -11.51
C THR A 23 2.15 -1.39 -10.11
N ILE A 24 2.70 -2.09 -9.13
CA ILE A 24 2.73 -1.66 -7.73
C ILE A 24 4.17 -1.62 -7.24
N THR A 25 4.52 -0.52 -6.57
CA THR A 25 5.79 -0.39 -5.86
C THR A 25 5.50 -0.17 -4.39
N ILE A 26 6.10 -0.99 -3.54
CA ILE A 26 5.99 -0.90 -2.08
C ILE A 26 7.38 -0.69 -1.51
N GLU A 27 7.56 0.40 -0.80
CA GLU A 27 8.77 0.71 -0.03
C GLU A 27 8.43 0.80 1.45
N MET A 28 9.26 0.19 2.28
CA MET A 28 9.08 0.22 3.73
C MET A 28 10.40 0.48 4.43
N LYS A 29 10.32 1.31 5.48
CA LYS A 29 11.46 1.68 6.34
C LYS A 29 11.03 1.59 7.79
N SER A 30 11.92 1.16 8.65
CA SER A 30 11.67 1.21 10.08
C SER A 30 12.78 1.93 10.84
N VAL A 31 12.37 2.53 11.95
CA VAL A 31 13.25 3.12 12.95
C VAL A 31 12.92 2.57 14.33
N ASN A 32 13.88 2.70 15.26
CA ASN A 32 13.68 2.26 16.63
C ASN A 32 12.50 3.01 17.27
N HIS A 33 11.51 2.26 17.75
CA HIS A 33 10.39 2.78 18.52
C HIS A 33 9.87 1.74 19.52
N ARG A 34 9.36 2.20 20.66
CA ARG A 34 8.92 1.33 21.76
C ARG A 34 7.73 0.46 21.37
N TYR A 35 6.80 1.03 20.64
CA TYR A 35 5.57 0.37 20.20
C TYR A 35 5.60 0.15 18.69
N LEU A 36 4.74 -0.73 18.20
CA LEU A 36 4.53 -0.86 16.76
C LEU A 36 3.63 0.28 16.27
N GLU A 37 4.22 1.18 15.50
CA GLU A 37 3.50 2.22 14.76
C GLU A 37 3.71 1.97 13.27
N ALA A 38 2.63 1.84 12.51
CA ALA A 38 2.71 1.69 11.07
C ALA A 38 2.00 2.87 10.39
N GLY A 39 2.76 3.70 9.70
CA GLY A 39 2.25 4.74 8.81
C GLY A 39 2.21 4.21 7.38
N ILE A 40 1.02 4.12 6.77
CA ILE A 40 0.88 3.65 5.39
C ILE A 40 0.41 4.82 4.54
N LYS A 41 1.20 5.19 3.54
CA LYS A 41 0.86 6.18 2.53
C LYS A 41 0.58 5.47 1.21
N MET A 42 -0.64 5.62 0.72
CA MET A 42 -1.11 4.92 -0.48
C MET A 42 -2.13 5.75 -1.25
N PRO A 43 -2.40 5.44 -2.53
CA PRO A 43 -3.50 6.01 -3.29
C PRO A 43 -4.85 5.73 -2.62
N LYS A 44 -5.80 6.67 -2.72
CA LYS A 44 -7.13 6.55 -2.10
C LYS A 44 -7.88 5.26 -2.47
N LYS A 45 -7.70 4.78 -3.69
CA LYS A 45 -8.28 3.53 -4.20
C LYS A 45 -7.93 2.31 -3.32
N LEU A 46 -6.74 2.31 -2.71
CA LEU A 46 -6.25 1.18 -1.90
C LEU A 46 -6.61 1.27 -0.41
N ASN A 47 -7.25 2.36 0.04
CA ASN A 47 -7.58 2.56 1.45
C ASN A 47 -8.46 1.45 2.04
N ILE A 48 -9.29 0.80 1.22
CA ILE A 48 -10.13 -0.34 1.63
C ILE A 48 -9.31 -1.52 2.16
N PHE A 49 -8.05 -1.64 1.73
CA PHE A 49 -7.16 -2.73 2.12
C PHE A 49 -6.25 -2.40 3.32
N GLU A 50 -6.32 -1.18 3.87
CA GLU A 50 -5.42 -0.75 4.95
C GLU A 50 -5.42 -1.70 6.15
N ALA A 51 -6.59 -2.14 6.58
CA ALA A 51 -6.73 -3.06 7.71
C ALA A 51 -6.04 -4.41 7.44
N ARG A 52 -6.25 -4.97 6.24
CA ARG A 52 -5.61 -6.22 5.80
C ARG A 52 -4.08 -6.06 5.71
N MET A 53 -3.58 -4.94 5.20
CA MET A 53 -2.14 -4.64 5.14
C MET A 53 -1.52 -4.58 6.53
N ARG A 54 -2.19 -3.94 7.50
CA ARG A 54 -1.73 -3.88 8.89
C ARG A 54 -1.64 -5.25 9.54
N GLU A 55 -2.53 -6.18 9.21
CA GLU A 55 -2.47 -7.56 9.69
C GLU A 55 -1.27 -8.32 9.11
N VAL A 56 -0.96 -8.13 7.83
CA VAL A 56 0.24 -8.70 7.22
C VAL A 56 1.50 -8.18 7.93
N LEU A 57 1.59 -6.88 8.17
CA LEU A 57 2.76 -6.25 8.83
C LEU A 57 3.02 -6.79 10.24
N LYS A 58 1.97 -7.06 11.02
CA LYS A 58 2.10 -7.60 12.38
C LYS A 58 2.81 -8.96 12.42
N LYS A 59 2.81 -9.71 11.31
CA LYS A 59 3.52 -11.00 11.21
C LYS A 59 5.04 -10.80 11.16
N TYR A 60 5.52 -9.67 10.63
CA TYR A 60 6.94 -9.41 10.40
C TYR A 60 7.57 -8.47 11.43
N ALA A 61 6.77 -7.66 12.13
CA ALA A 61 7.26 -6.72 13.12
C ALA A 61 6.35 -6.64 14.34
N GLN A 62 6.94 -6.74 15.54
CA GLN A 62 6.22 -6.62 16.82
C GLN A 62 6.38 -5.23 17.45
N ARG A 63 7.41 -4.48 17.07
CA ARG A 63 7.71 -3.12 17.55
C ARG A 63 8.53 -2.35 16.52
N GLY A 64 8.59 -1.04 16.69
CA GLY A 64 9.26 -0.12 15.78
C GLY A 64 8.26 0.79 15.07
N LYS A 65 8.72 1.92 14.58
CA LYS A 65 7.94 2.78 13.71
C LYS A 65 8.27 2.40 12.27
N ILE A 66 7.26 1.98 11.51
CA ILE A 66 7.38 1.53 10.13
C ILE A 66 6.62 2.51 9.24
N ASP A 67 7.32 3.16 8.32
CA ASP A 67 6.73 3.99 7.28
C ASP A 67 6.71 3.20 5.97
N ILE A 68 5.53 3.11 5.36
CA ILE A 68 5.27 2.36 4.13
C ILE A 68 4.73 3.31 3.10
N PHE A 69 5.33 3.27 1.91
CA PHE A 69 4.91 4.03 0.74
C PHE A 69 4.49 3.06 -0.35
N ILE A 70 3.27 3.19 -0.82
CA ILE A 70 2.70 2.38 -1.88
C ILE A 70 2.37 3.30 -3.06
N SER A 71 2.97 3.01 -4.21
CA SER A 71 2.61 3.56 -5.50
C SER A 71 1.90 2.50 -6.31
N TYR A 72 0.80 2.84 -6.94
CA TYR A 72 0.03 1.95 -7.81
C TYR A 72 -0.30 2.68 -9.10
N GLU A 73 0.04 2.07 -10.20
CA GLU A 73 -0.24 2.55 -11.54
C GLU A 73 -0.94 1.44 -12.32
N ASP A 74 -1.99 1.81 -13.03
CA ASP A 74 -2.65 0.96 -13.99
C ASP A 74 -2.66 1.67 -15.33
N THR A 75 -1.98 1.09 -16.31
CA THR A 75 -1.88 1.62 -17.68
C THR A 75 -2.97 1.03 -18.59
N ALA A 76 -3.90 0.22 -18.05
CA ALA A 76 -5.09 -0.11 -18.81
C ALA A 76 -5.71 1.20 -19.28
N ASP A 77 -5.97 1.30 -20.57
CA ASP A 77 -6.80 2.38 -21.08
C ASP A 77 -8.01 2.48 -20.17
N SER A 78 -8.23 3.67 -19.62
CA SER A 78 -9.30 3.90 -18.65
C SER A 78 -10.57 3.25 -19.23
N ASN A 79 -10.97 2.11 -18.66
CA ASN A 79 -12.20 1.41 -19.02
C ASN A 79 -13.40 2.26 -18.59
N VAL A 80 -13.42 3.48 -19.09
CA VAL A 80 -14.54 4.39 -18.94
C VAL A 80 -15.54 4.01 -20.00
N HIS A 81 -16.52 3.23 -19.61
CA HIS A 81 -17.64 2.92 -20.47
C HIS A 81 -18.74 3.98 -20.28
N LEU A 82 -19.22 4.51 -21.40
CA LEU A 82 -20.40 5.35 -21.38
C LEU A 82 -21.62 4.44 -21.26
N LYS A 83 -22.39 4.62 -20.20
CA LYS A 83 -23.68 3.95 -20.02
C LYS A 83 -24.80 4.90 -20.42
N TYR A 84 -25.63 4.44 -21.32
CA TYR A 84 -26.88 5.10 -21.72
C TYR A 84 -28.04 4.55 -20.88
N ASN A 85 -28.75 5.46 -20.21
CA ASN A 85 -29.96 5.14 -19.44
C ASN A 85 -31.18 5.41 -20.31
N SER A 86 -31.62 4.38 -21.03
CA SER A 86 -32.75 4.46 -21.96
C SER A 86 -34.07 4.80 -21.28
N ASP A 87 -34.29 4.26 -20.07
CA ASP A 87 -35.55 4.44 -19.36
C ASP A 87 -35.71 5.87 -18.87
N LEU A 88 -34.62 6.43 -18.29
CA LEU A 88 -34.61 7.83 -17.88
C LEU A 88 -34.73 8.79 -19.07
N ALA A 89 -34.08 8.48 -20.19
CA ALA A 89 -34.21 9.28 -21.40
C ALA A 89 -35.65 9.29 -21.93
N ALA A 90 -36.34 8.15 -21.91
CA ALA A 90 -37.74 8.06 -22.30
C ALA A 90 -38.65 8.85 -21.35
N GLU A 91 -38.36 8.83 -20.04
CA GLU A 91 -39.10 9.61 -19.05
C GLU A 91 -38.94 11.14 -19.29
N TYR A 92 -37.72 11.60 -19.57
CA TYR A 92 -37.47 13.00 -19.96
C TYR A 92 -38.27 13.39 -21.21
N MET A 93 -38.30 12.54 -22.24
CA MET A 93 -39.06 12.82 -23.48
C MET A 93 -40.56 12.91 -23.20
N ASN A 94 -41.13 11.99 -22.42
CA ASN A 94 -42.54 12.01 -22.07
C ASN A 94 -42.95 13.29 -21.30
N ILE A 95 -42.09 13.74 -20.37
CA ILE A 95 -42.33 14.97 -19.62
C ILE A 95 -42.28 16.18 -20.54
N LEU A 96 -41.31 16.23 -21.45
CA LEU A 96 -41.15 17.36 -22.40
C LEU A 96 -42.31 17.44 -23.40
N ASP A 97 -42.80 16.30 -23.87
CA ASP A 97 -43.99 16.22 -24.73
C ASP A 97 -45.24 16.72 -23.99
N SER A 98 -45.42 16.30 -22.73
CA SER A 98 -46.53 16.78 -21.90
C SER A 98 -46.44 18.28 -21.61
N MET A 99 -45.23 18.81 -21.41
CA MET A 99 -45.02 20.28 -21.27
C MET A 99 -45.33 21.03 -22.58
N ALA A 100 -44.90 20.48 -23.73
CA ALA A 100 -45.17 21.04 -25.03
C ALA A 100 -46.68 21.15 -25.30
N GLU A 101 -47.44 20.11 -25.00
CA GLU A 101 -48.92 20.13 -25.08
C GLU A 101 -49.54 21.14 -24.11
N GLN A 102 -49.12 21.12 -22.83
CA GLN A 102 -49.67 22.04 -21.83
C GLN A 102 -49.49 23.51 -22.18
N PHE A 103 -48.35 23.86 -22.75
CA PHE A 103 -48.03 25.29 -23.10
C PHE A 103 -48.31 25.64 -24.55
N GLY A 104 -48.82 24.73 -25.36
CA GLY A 104 -49.11 24.94 -26.79
C GLY A 104 -47.83 25.27 -27.59
N LYS A 105 -46.71 24.62 -27.28
CA LYS A 105 -45.40 24.74 -27.91
C LYS A 105 -45.02 23.43 -28.59
N GLN A 106 -44.13 23.51 -29.57
CA GLN A 106 -43.53 22.31 -30.12
C GLN A 106 -42.36 21.86 -29.24
N ASN A 107 -42.23 20.54 -29.06
CA ASN A 107 -41.03 19.95 -28.48
C ASN A 107 -39.91 20.00 -29.53
N ASP A 108 -38.90 20.83 -29.30
CA ASP A 108 -37.76 21.05 -30.18
C ASP A 108 -36.46 20.41 -29.67
N ILE A 109 -36.60 19.46 -28.75
CA ILE A 109 -35.45 18.77 -28.17
C ILE A 109 -34.68 17.97 -29.21
N THR A 110 -33.37 18.12 -29.20
CA THR A 110 -32.46 17.33 -30.03
C THR A 110 -31.84 16.19 -29.22
N ILE A 111 -31.38 15.13 -29.87
CA ILE A 111 -30.64 14.04 -29.22
C ILE A 111 -29.42 14.58 -28.48
N THR A 112 -28.74 15.59 -29.04
CA THR A 112 -27.60 16.23 -28.37
C THR A 112 -28.01 16.93 -27.08
N SER A 113 -29.19 17.55 -27.03
CA SER A 113 -29.71 18.17 -25.81
C SER A 113 -30.12 17.12 -24.80
N LEU A 114 -30.80 16.05 -25.21
CA LEU A 114 -31.20 14.94 -24.35
C LEU A 114 -30.00 14.23 -23.73
N SER A 115 -28.92 14.03 -24.49
CA SER A 115 -27.71 13.36 -23.99
C SER A 115 -26.98 14.13 -22.86
N ARG A 116 -27.28 15.43 -22.72
CA ARG A 116 -26.71 16.32 -21.66
C ARG A 116 -27.57 16.40 -20.41
N TYR A 117 -28.75 15.79 -20.42
CA TYR A 117 -29.60 15.78 -19.23
C TYR A 117 -28.95 14.87 -18.16
N PRO A 118 -29.14 15.23 -16.89
CA PRO A 118 -28.55 14.47 -15.79
C PRO A 118 -28.85 12.97 -15.91
N GLU A 119 -27.83 12.15 -15.69
CA GLU A 119 -27.92 10.69 -15.62
C GLU A 119 -28.38 9.97 -16.92
N VAL A 120 -28.61 10.69 -18.02
CA VAL A 120 -28.95 10.09 -19.33
C VAL A 120 -27.74 9.36 -19.92
N ILE A 121 -26.56 10.00 -19.85
CA ILE A 121 -25.28 9.37 -20.18
C ILE A 121 -24.37 9.53 -18.98
N THR A 122 -23.94 8.42 -18.42
CA THR A 122 -23.01 8.38 -17.28
C THR A 122 -21.72 7.68 -17.68
N MET A 123 -20.60 8.12 -17.08
CA MET A 123 -19.35 7.41 -17.15
C MET A 123 -19.36 6.34 -16.06
N GLN A 124 -19.24 5.08 -16.45
CA GLN A 124 -19.02 3.98 -15.50
C GLN A 124 -17.56 3.53 -15.60
N GLU A 125 -16.87 3.56 -14.47
CA GLU A 125 -15.61 2.85 -14.33
C GLU A 125 -15.94 1.37 -14.05
N GLU A 126 -15.27 0.43 -14.72
CA GLU A 126 -15.37 -0.97 -14.34
C GLU A 126 -14.90 -1.13 -12.90
N THR A 127 -15.73 -1.75 -12.08
CA THR A 127 -15.33 -2.13 -10.72
C THR A 127 -14.37 -3.30 -10.84
N GLU A 128 -13.10 -3.04 -10.51
CA GLU A 128 -12.12 -4.12 -10.36
C GLU A 128 -12.57 -5.10 -9.27
N ASP A 129 -12.26 -6.37 -9.47
CA ASP A 129 -12.48 -7.37 -8.43
C ASP A 129 -11.55 -7.08 -7.24
N GLU A 130 -12.15 -6.72 -6.10
CA GLU A 130 -11.42 -6.37 -4.89
C GLU A 130 -10.52 -7.52 -4.39
N GLU A 131 -10.95 -8.78 -4.56
CA GLU A 131 -10.17 -9.92 -4.11
C GLU A 131 -8.98 -10.20 -5.04
N GLU A 132 -9.14 -10.01 -6.34
CA GLU A 132 -8.04 -10.10 -7.30
C GLU A 132 -7.02 -8.99 -7.06
N LEU A 133 -7.48 -7.76 -6.87
CA LEU A 133 -6.62 -6.62 -6.54
C LEU A 133 -5.89 -6.83 -5.22
N TRP A 134 -6.59 -7.36 -4.21
CA TRP A 134 -5.96 -7.70 -2.94
C TRP A 134 -4.89 -8.80 -3.09
N ALA A 135 -5.15 -9.83 -3.86
CA ALA A 135 -4.18 -10.91 -4.11
C ALA A 135 -2.89 -10.36 -4.73
N PHE A 136 -3.02 -9.44 -5.69
CA PHE A 136 -1.89 -8.76 -6.31
C PHE A 136 -1.11 -7.91 -5.30
N ILE A 137 -1.80 -7.08 -4.51
CA ILE A 137 -1.19 -6.21 -3.49
C ILE A 137 -0.53 -7.03 -2.38
N SER A 138 -1.22 -8.07 -1.87
CA SER A 138 -0.70 -8.87 -0.75
C SER A 138 0.60 -9.57 -1.11
N LYS A 139 0.73 -10.07 -2.33
CA LYS A 139 1.95 -10.70 -2.83
C LYS A 139 3.12 -9.71 -2.88
N ALA A 140 2.90 -8.50 -3.39
CA ALA A 140 3.92 -7.45 -3.39
C ALA A 140 4.31 -7.02 -1.97
N LEU A 141 3.31 -6.90 -1.07
CA LEU A 141 3.53 -6.55 0.33
C LEU A 141 4.33 -7.62 1.08
N GLU A 142 4.00 -8.88 0.90
CA GLU A 142 4.75 -9.99 1.51
C GLU A 142 6.19 -10.05 1.02
N ASN A 143 6.44 -9.80 -0.25
CA ASN A 143 7.79 -9.72 -0.80
C ASN A 143 8.59 -8.55 -0.19
N ALA A 144 7.98 -7.37 -0.08
CA ALA A 144 8.61 -6.22 0.57
C ALA A 144 8.90 -6.51 2.07
N CYS A 145 7.95 -7.12 2.77
CA CYS A 145 8.11 -7.54 4.16
C CYS A 145 9.22 -8.57 4.34
N SER A 146 9.36 -9.53 3.42
CA SER A 146 10.43 -10.53 3.45
C SER A 146 11.81 -9.87 3.29
N GLN A 147 11.98 -8.97 2.34
CA GLN A 147 13.22 -8.21 2.19
C GLN A 147 13.52 -7.33 3.40
N PHE A 148 12.50 -6.68 3.94
CA PHE A 148 12.61 -5.90 5.18
C PHE A 148 13.09 -6.76 6.35
N GLU A 149 12.55 -7.96 6.53
CA GLU A 149 12.99 -8.89 7.57
C GLU A 149 14.45 -9.34 7.36
N GLN A 150 14.83 -9.68 6.14
CA GLN A 150 16.20 -10.08 5.79
C GLN A 150 17.21 -8.94 6.11
N THR A 151 16.88 -7.71 5.77
CA THR A 151 17.73 -6.55 6.08
C THR A 151 17.93 -6.39 7.59
N ARG A 152 16.87 -6.56 8.38
CA ARG A 152 16.93 -6.50 9.85
C ARG A 152 17.77 -7.62 10.46
N ILE A 153 17.68 -8.83 9.90
CA ILE A 153 18.49 -9.96 10.34
C ILE A 153 19.97 -9.71 10.04
N LEU A 154 20.28 -9.24 8.83
CA LEU A 154 21.66 -8.95 8.43
C LEU A 154 22.28 -7.88 9.33
N GLU A 155 21.58 -6.78 9.54
CA GLU A 155 22.06 -5.68 10.40
C GLU A 155 22.17 -6.14 11.86
N GLY A 156 21.20 -6.92 12.38
CA GLY A 156 21.27 -7.48 13.72
C GLY A 156 22.47 -8.41 13.92
N THR A 157 22.80 -9.20 12.91
CA THR A 157 23.97 -10.08 12.93
C THR A 157 25.27 -9.27 12.95
N ASN A 158 25.36 -8.22 12.12
CA ASN A 158 26.55 -7.35 12.09
C ASN A 158 26.75 -6.64 13.43
N LEU A 159 25.68 -6.11 14.02
CA LEU A 159 25.73 -5.46 15.34
C LEU A 159 26.13 -6.46 16.45
N LYS A 160 25.64 -7.69 16.40
CA LYS A 160 26.04 -8.74 17.33
C LYS A 160 27.55 -8.99 17.27
N ASN A 161 28.08 -9.16 16.07
CA ASN A 161 29.50 -9.44 15.85
C ASN A 161 30.37 -8.26 16.33
N ASP A 162 30.02 -7.03 15.97
CA ASP A 162 30.76 -5.81 16.42
C ASP A 162 30.77 -5.68 17.95
N LEU A 163 29.64 -5.96 18.60
CA LEU A 163 29.57 -5.93 20.06
C LEU A 163 30.39 -7.05 20.70
N GLN A 164 30.42 -8.22 20.11
CA GLN A 164 31.18 -9.37 20.61
C GLN A 164 32.70 -9.10 20.50
N ASP A 165 33.14 -8.55 19.38
CA ASP A 165 34.55 -8.16 19.18
C ASP A 165 35.00 -7.09 20.18
N LYS A 166 34.14 -6.09 20.45
CA LYS A 166 34.41 -5.07 21.45
C LYS A 166 34.48 -5.63 22.88
N LEU A 167 33.60 -6.57 23.23
CA LEU A 167 33.63 -7.25 24.53
C LEU A 167 34.91 -8.07 24.70
N ASN A 168 35.30 -8.86 23.72
CA ASN A 168 36.52 -9.63 23.74
C ASN A 168 37.74 -8.70 23.93
N HIS A 169 37.80 -7.56 23.23
CA HIS A 169 38.85 -6.60 23.41
C HIS A 169 38.87 -5.97 24.82
N MET A 170 37.72 -5.70 25.39
CA MET A 170 37.62 -5.23 26.79
C MET A 170 38.14 -6.27 27.80
N GLU A 171 37.83 -7.56 27.59
CA GLU A 171 38.36 -8.67 28.42
C GLU A 171 39.89 -8.70 28.33
N GLU A 172 40.47 -8.64 27.12
CA GLU A 172 41.93 -8.58 26.94
C GLU A 172 42.59 -7.41 27.70
N LEU A 173 41.95 -6.25 27.70
CA LEU A 173 42.42 -5.07 28.44
C LEU A 173 42.36 -5.27 29.97
N VAL A 174 41.32 -5.92 30.47
CA VAL A 174 41.19 -6.26 31.89
C VAL A 174 42.30 -7.22 32.29
N ASP A 175 42.50 -8.29 31.53
CA ASP A 175 43.57 -9.30 31.78
C ASP A 175 44.95 -8.64 31.78
N PHE A 176 45.17 -7.69 30.84
CA PHE A 176 46.42 -6.90 30.82
C PHE A 176 46.61 -6.09 32.10
N ILE A 177 45.57 -5.40 32.56
CA ILE A 177 45.59 -4.59 33.78
C ILE A 177 45.86 -5.46 35.01
N GLU A 178 45.14 -6.60 35.10
CA GLU A 178 45.34 -7.56 36.22
C GLU A 178 46.76 -8.10 36.26
N SER A 179 47.36 -8.42 35.11
CA SER A 179 48.74 -8.89 35.03
C SER A 179 49.77 -7.85 35.49
N ARG A 180 49.42 -6.55 35.36
CA ARG A 180 50.29 -5.44 35.79
C ARG A 180 50.07 -4.98 37.22
N SER A 181 48.88 -5.22 37.78
CA SER A 181 48.51 -4.81 39.15
C SER A 181 49.50 -5.22 40.25
N PRO A 182 50.10 -6.44 40.26
CA PRO A 182 51.08 -6.82 41.25
C PRO A 182 52.44 -6.12 41.13
N GLN A 183 52.65 -5.36 40.05
CA GLN A 183 53.90 -4.65 39.76
C GLN A 183 53.90 -3.19 40.25
N ILE A 184 52.77 -2.73 40.76
CA ILE A 184 52.56 -1.39 41.31
C ILE A 184 52.59 -1.48 42.86
#